data_06e2e2f653ed0d8b6c521657a2f6fbb2
#
_entry.id   06e2e2f653ed0d8b6c521657a2f6fbb2
#
_cell.length_a   1.000
_cell.length_b   1.000
_cell.length_c   1.000
_cell.angle_alpha   90.00
_cell.angle_beta   90.00
_cell.angle_gamma   90.00
#
_symmetry.space_group_name_H-M   'P 1'
#
loop_
_entity.id
_entity.type
_entity.pdbx_description
1 polymer ?
#
loop_
_entity_poly.entity_id
_entity_poly.type
_entity_poly.pdbx_seq_one_letter_code
_entity_poly.pdbx_strand_id
1 'polypeptide(L)'
;DKAVHKELKLSTQNNFAFTQNTHLAAASIREFAQLAGAIPMVFIKDEQTGNHHTVCMLGIEKESNLFFAEDRWQAPQVPMNIQRYPFDIRPDNGNLGVFIDDSSDLITDDGAALFTEDGEAADLLKNRLEFLDYLANSERLTQEFIKKVVELDLLTEIEIRMVNQAGERRAITGML
;
A
#
# COMPACT_ATOMS: atom_id res chain seq x y z
N ASP A 1 -11.58 -10.36 14.53
CA ASP A 1 -12.46 -10.85 15.62
C ASP A 1 -11.61 -11.43 16.75
N LYS A 2 -11.77 -10.91 17.98
CA LYS A 2 -11.06 -11.36 19.19
C LYS A 2 -11.24 -12.88 19.44
N ALA A 3 -12.43 -13.41 19.20
CA ALA A 3 -12.71 -14.83 19.43
C ALA A 3 -11.90 -15.77 18.53
N VAL A 4 -11.54 -15.30 17.34
CA VAL A 4 -10.80 -16.08 16.33
C VAL A 4 -9.30 -15.80 16.39
N HIS A 5 -8.90 -14.56 16.67
CA HIS A 5 -7.52 -14.10 16.50
C HIS A 5 -6.76 -13.89 17.83
N LYS A 6 -7.32 -14.37 18.96
CA LYS A 6 -6.74 -14.14 20.29
C LYS A 6 -5.28 -14.63 20.42
N GLU A 7 -4.98 -15.75 19.77
CA GLU A 7 -3.66 -16.39 19.87
C GLU A 7 -2.68 -15.92 18.80
N LEU A 8 -3.14 -15.05 17.86
CA LEU A 8 -2.25 -14.57 16.79
C LEU A 8 -1.16 -13.67 17.33
N LYS A 9 0.05 -13.91 16.84
CA LYS A 9 1.23 -13.10 17.11
C LYS A 9 1.79 -12.58 15.79
N LEU A 10 2.25 -11.35 15.80
CA LEU A 10 2.78 -10.67 14.63
C LEU A 10 4.28 -10.47 14.77
N SER A 11 5.03 -10.80 13.73
CA SER A 11 6.46 -10.48 13.65
C SER A 11 6.69 -8.98 13.81
N THR A 12 7.67 -8.61 14.62
CA THR A 12 8.12 -7.22 14.77
C THR A 12 9.11 -6.81 13.67
N GLN A 13 9.59 -7.79 12.90
CA GLN A 13 10.46 -7.56 11.74
C GLN A 13 9.67 -7.77 10.46
N ASN A 14 9.78 -6.82 9.54
CA ASN A 14 9.15 -6.90 8.24
C ASN A 14 10.16 -6.48 7.16
N ASN A 15 10.56 -7.43 6.32
CA ASN A 15 11.43 -7.18 5.17
C ASN A 15 10.65 -6.79 3.91
N PHE A 16 9.30 -6.79 3.98
CA PHE A 16 8.38 -6.51 2.87
C PHE A 16 8.44 -7.52 1.71
N ALA A 17 8.84 -8.77 1.98
CA ALA A 17 8.94 -9.82 0.96
C ALA A 17 7.62 -10.05 0.20
N PHE A 18 6.47 -9.87 0.86
CA PHE A 18 5.15 -9.96 0.23
C PHE A 18 4.96 -8.96 -0.94
N THR A 19 5.80 -7.93 -1.04
CA THR A 19 5.74 -6.94 -2.14
C THR A 19 6.52 -7.35 -3.37
N GLN A 20 7.24 -8.46 -3.36
CA GLN A 20 8.14 -8.88 -4.45
C GLN A 20 7.47 -8.85 -5.83
N ASN A 21 6.20 -9.21 -5.89
CA ASN A 21 5.41 -9.26 -7.12
C ASN A 21 4.41 -8.09 -7.24
N THR A 22 4.64 -7.00 -6.50
CA THR A 22 3.74 -5.83 -6.49
C THR A 22 4.35 -4.71 -7.33
N HIS A 23 3.77 -4.41 -8.48
CA HIS A 23 4.28 -3.36 -9.38
C HIS A 23 3.70 -1.96 -9.10
N LEU A 24 2.55 -1.87 -8.43
CA LEU A 24 1.90 -0.62 -8.05
C LEU A 24 1.46 -0.67 -6.58
N ALA A 25 1.59 0.44 -5.87
CA ALA A 25 1.04 0.60 -4.54
C ALA A 25 0.30 1.93 -4.43
N ALA A 26 -0.88 1.95 -3.83
CA ALA A 26 -1.61 3.19 -3.62
C ALA A 26 -0.78 4.16 -2.77
N ALA A 27 -0.78 5.44 -3.16
CA ALA A 27 -0.09 6.52 -2.45
C ALA A 27 -1.10 7.52 -1.88
N SER A 28 -0.93 7.88 -0.62
CA SER A 28 -1.75 8.89 0.05
C SER A 28 -1.12 10.27 -0.08
N ILE A 29 -1.95 11.30 -0.20
CA ILE A 29 -1.50 12.71 -0.29
C ILE A 29 -0.56 13.12 0.87
N ARG A 30 -0.72 12.53 2.05
CA ARG A 30 0.10 12.85 3.23
C ARG A 30 1.54 12.35 3.14
N GLU A 31 1.82 11.43 2.22
CA GLU A 31 3.16 10.87 2.02
C GLU A 31 3.82 11.32 0.70
N PHE A 32 3.12 12.09 -0.16
CA PHE A 32 3.63 12.52 -1.46
C PHE A 32 5.01 13.18 -1.38
N ALA A 33 5.20 14.12 -0.47
CA ALA A 33 6.47 14.84 -0.36
C ALA A 33 7.63 13.91 0.03
N GLN A 34 7.36 12.85 0.78
CA GLN A 34 8.36 11.88 1.23
C GLN A 34 8.66 10.84 0.14
N LEU A 35 7.63 10.41 -0.59
CA LEU A 35 7.76 9.40 -1.63
C LEU A 35 8.34 9.97 -2.94
N ALA A 36 7.98 11.20 -3.31
CA ALA A 36 8.34 11.81 -4.61
C ALA A 36 9.85 11.87 -4.89
N GLY A 37 10.67 11.92 -3.85
CA GLY A 37 12.13 11.92 -3.99
C GLY A 37 12.75 10.53 -4.18
N ALA A 38 11.97 9.46 -4.00
CA ALA A 38 12.48 8.10 -3.98
C ALA A 38 11.74 7.13 -4.93
N ILE A 39 10.43 7.31 -5.11
CA ILE A 39 9.57 6.40 -5.87
C ILE A 39 8.75 7.22 -6.86
N PRO A 40 8.75 6.89 -8.16
CA PRO A 40 7.89 7.55 -9.14
C PRO A 40 6.42 7.40 -8.76
N MET A 41 5.68 8.50 -8.81
CA MET A 41 4.24 8.51 -8.56
C MET A 41 3.49 9.03 -9.79
N VAL A 42 2.36 8.42 -10.07
CA VAL A 42 1.50 8.78 -11.19
C VAL A 42 0.03 8.68 -10.77
N PHE A 43 -0.83 9.32 -11.55
CA PHE A 43 -2.25 9.02 -11.50
C PHE A 43 -2.56 7.90 -12.50
N ILE A 44 -3.47 7.03 -12.13
CA ILE A 44 -4.05 6.03 -13.01
C ILE A 44 -5.56 6.15 -12.98
N LYS A 45 -6.20 5.82 -14.09
CA LYS A 45 -7.65 5.76 -14.20
C LYS A 45 -8.08 4.29 -14.22
N ASP A 46 -8.95 3.92 -13.30
CA ASP A 46 -9.61 2.62 -13.31
C ASP A 46 -10.63 2.60 -14.47
N GLU A 47 -10.44 1.72 -15.43
CA GLU A 47 -11.29 1.60 -16.60
C GLU A 47 -12.71 1.10 -16.28
N GLN A 48 -12.87 0.35 -15.19
CA GLN A 48 -14.17 -0.22 -14.81
C GLN A 48 -15.04 0.80 -14.07
N THR A 49 -14.43 1.56 -13.16
CA THR A 49 -15.15 2.52 -12.31
C THR A 49 -15.05 3.96 -12.82
N GLY A 50 -14.08 4.25 -13.67
CA GLY A 50 -13.73 5.60 -14.10
C GLY A 50 -13.03 6.45 -13.03
N ASN A 51 -12.79 5.90 -11.85
CA ASN A 51 -12.13 6.60 -10.75
C ASN A 51 -10.63 6.78 -11.00
N HIS A 52 -10.09 7.88 -10.52
CA HIS A 52 -8.65 8.13 -10.54
C HIS A 52 -8.04 7.75 -9.21
N HIS A 53 -6.82 7.23 -9.26
CA HIS A 53 -6.02 6.84 -8.10
C HIS A 53 -4.60 7.38 -8.23
N THR A 54 -3.99 7.72 -7.11
CA THR A 54 -2.56 8.00 -7.04
C THR A 54 -1.81 6.74 -6.64
N VAL A 55 -0.77 6.40 -7.40
CA VAL A 55 0.01 5.19 -7.15
C VAL A 55 1.51 5.45 -7.24
N CYS A 56 2.25 4.73 -6.42
CA CYS A 56 3.69 4.51 -6.57
C CYS A 56 3.92 3.44 -7.63
N MET A 57 4.78 3.71 -8.59
CA MET A 57 5.26 2.72 -9.55
C MET A 57 6.44 1.98 -8.94
N LEU A 58 6.21 0.76 -8.47
CA LEU A 58 7.24 -0.09 -7.91
C LEU A 58 7.94 -0.94 -8.97
N GLY A 59 7.24 -1.21 -10.04
CA GLY A 59 7.75 -1.97 -11.18
C GLY A 59 7.15 -1.51 -12.49
N ILE A 60 7.80 -1.86 -13.57
CA ILE A 60 7.42 -1.51 -14.95
C ILE A 60 6.52 -2.59 -15.55
N GLU A 61 6.72 -3.81 -15.13
CA GLU A 61 5.96 -4.98 -15.57
C GLU A 61 5.10 -5.49 -14.41
N LYS A 62 3.98 -6.12 -14.75
CA LYS A 62 3.19 -6.84 -13.74
C LYS A 62 4.08 -7.86 -13.04
N GLU A 63 3.81 -8.07 -11.76
CA GLU A 63 4.55 -9.03 -10.92
C GLU A 63 6.05 -8.71 -10.76
N SER A 64 6.43 -7.44 -10.87
CA SER A 64 7.80 -6.99 -10.60
C SER A 64 7.83 -5.85 -9.59
N ASN A 65 8.83 -5.85 -8.73
CA ASN A 65 9.12 -4.75 -7.81
C ASN A 65 10.61 -4.44 -7.82
N LEU A 66 10.98 -3.29 -8.36
CA LEU A 66 12.36 -2.84 -8.47
C LEU A 66 12.91 -2.29 -7.14
N PHE A 67 12.04 -2.07 -6.17
CA PHE A 67 12.40 -1.61 -4.83
C PHE A 67 12.51 -2.74 -3.80
N PHE A 68 12.33 -4.00 -4.23
CA PHE A 68 12.57 -5.16 -3.38
C PHE A 68 13.68 -6.01 -4.00
N ALA A 69 14.84 -6.04 -3.36
CA ALA A 69 16.00 -6.83 -3.77
C ALA A 69 16.79 -7.27 -2.54
N GLU A 70 17.54 -8.38 -2.65
CA GLU A 70 18.35 -8.92 -1.57
C GLU A 70 17.54 -9.11 -0.26
N ASP A 71 16.31 -9.65 -0.41
CA ASP A 71 15.35 -9.91 0.68
C ASP A 71 15.01 -8.68 1.56
N ARG A 72 15.06 -7.49 0.99
CA ARG A 72 14.72 -6.25 1.70
C ARG A 72 14.20 -5.16 0.78
N TRP A 73 13.48 -4.23 1.36
CA TRP A 73 13.07 -2.99 0.73
C TRP A 73 14.26 -2.05 0.55
N GLN A 74 14.44 -1.50 -0.65
CA GLN A 74 15.63 -0.71 -1.03
C GLN A 74 15.41 0.81 -0.97
N ALA A 75 14.15 1.29 -1.04
CA ALA A 75 13.91 2.73 -0.96
C ALA A 75 13.92 3.23 0.50
N PRO A 76 14.24 4.53 0.73
CA PRO A 76 14.26 5.10 2.07
C PRO A 76 12.87 5.21 2.72
N GLN A 77 11.82 5.15 1.90
CA GLN A 77 10.42 5.22 2.35
C GLN A 77 9.64 4.00 1.84
N VAL A 78 8.72 3.54 2.66
CA VAL A 78 7.76 2.48 2.29
C VAL A 78 6.37 3.12 2.22
N PRO A 79 5.61 3.00 1.12
CA PRO A 79 4.24 3.51 1.05
C PRO A 79 3.35 2.98 2.17
N MET A 80 2.52 3.83 2.77
CA MET A 80 1.66 3.46 3.90
C MET A 80 0.73 2.29 3.56
N ASN A 81 0.27 2.21 2.32
CA ASN A 81 -0.54 1.08 1.86
C ASN A 81 0.21 -0.27 1.81
N ILE A 82 1.54 -0.24 1.77
CA ILE A 82 2.38 -1.43 1.97
C ILE A 82 2.58 -1.70 3.46
N GLN A 83 2.85 -0.65 4.25
CA GLN A 83 3.10 -0.77 5.69
C GLN A 83 1.92 -1.33 6.48
N ARG A 84 0.68 -1.20 5.97
CA ARG A 84 -0.53 -1.71 6.65
C ARG A 84 -0.58 -3.23 6.73
N TYR A 85 0.04 -3.93 5.77
CA TYR A 85 0.03 -5.40 5.76
C TYR A 85 0.63 -5.99 7.03
N PRO A 86 0.04 -7.04 7.62
CA PRO A 86 -1.04 -7.90 7.10
C PRO A 86 -2.46 -7.41 7.43
N PHE A 87 -2.63 -6.18 7.90
CA PHE A 87 -3.96 -5.61 8.16
C PHE A 87 -4.54 -4.96 6.90
N ASP A 88 -5.87 -4.92 6.83
CA ASP A 88 -6.61 -4.25 5.79
C ASP A 88 -7.83 -3.52 6.38
N ILE A 89 -8.31 -2.50 5.67
CA ILE A 89 -9.52 -1.75 6.01
C ILE A 89 -10.53 -1.98 4.89
N ARG A 90 -11.69 -2.47 5.23
CA ARG A 90 -12.76 -2.74 4.26
C ARG A 90 -14.10 -2.28 4.80
N PRO A 91 -15.06 -1.94 3.91
CA PRO A 91 -16.44 -1.73 4.32
C PRO A 91 -17.00 -2.97 5.03
N ASP A 92 -17.59 -2.76 6.20
CA ASP A 92 -18.26 -3.78 7.00
C ASP A 92 -19.55 -3.22 7.59
N ASN A 93 -20.71 -3.68 7.11
CA ASN A 93 -22.04 -3.29 7.59
C ASN A 93 -22.26 -1.76 7.70
N GLY A 94 -21.74 -1.00 6.72
CA GLY A 94 -21.87 0.47 6.67
C GLY A 94 -20.81 1.23 7.48
N ASN A 95 -19.90 0.54 8.13
CA ASN A 95 -18.72 1.07 8.81
C ASN A 95 -17.43 0.61 8.12
N LEU A 96 -16.29 1.06 8.60
CA LEU A 96 -14.99 0.50 8.23
C LEU A 96 -14.60 -0.57 9.26
N GLY A 97 -14.38 -1.78 8.77
CA GLY A 97 -13.87 -2.89 9.56
C GLY A 97 -12.37 -3.08 9.34
N VAL A 98 -11.66 -3.52 10.37
CA VAL A 98 -10.26 -3.93 10.29
C VAL A 98 -10.19 -5.45 10.17
N PHE A 99 -9.49 -5.89 9.14
CA PHE A 99 -9.27 -7.29 8.81
C PHE A 99 -7.79 -7.62 8.91
N ILE A 100 -7.45 -8.88 9.08
CA ILE A 100 -6.09 -9.38 9.07
C ILE A 100 -6.00 -10.57 8.11
N ASP A 101 -4.92 -10.63 7.35
CA ASP A 101 -4.53 -11.82 6.60
C ASP A 101 -3.82 -12.77 7.56
N ASP A 102 -4.54 -13.76 8.08
CA ASP A 102 -4.04 -14.74 9.03
C ASP A 102 -3.17 -15.82 8.37
N SER A 103 -3.14 -15.87 7.03
CA SER A 103 -2.21 -16.71 6.25
C SER A 103 -0.86 -16.06 5.98
N SER A 104 -0.66 -14.82 6.42
CA SER A 104 0.58 -14.07 6.20
C SER A 104 1.79 -14.69 6.89
N ASP A 105 2.92 -14.73 6.21
CA ASP A 105 4.22 -15.11 6.80
C ASP A 105 4.67 -14.19 7.96
N LEU A 106 4.01 -13.05 8.15
CA LEU A 106 4.22 -12.17 9.30
C LEU A 106 3.51 -12.67 10.57
N ILE A 107 2.60 -13.64 10.45
CA ILE A 107 1.99 -14.30 11.61
C ILE A 107 2.91 -15.44 12.02
N THR A 108 3.48 -15.35 13.22
CA THR A 108 4.53 -16.26 13.69
C THR A 108 4.38 -16.56 15.17
N ASP A 109 4.81 -17.73 15.61
CA ASP A 109 4.77 -18.11 17.04
C ASP A 109 5.69 -17.29 17.92
N ASP A 110 6.79 -16.74 17.34
CA ASP A 110 7.79 -15.92 18.05
C ASP A 110 7.45 -14.42 18.01
N GLY A 111 6.32 -14.05 17.38
CA GLY A 111 5.89 -12.65 17.25
C GLY A 111 5.35 -12.07 18.56
N ALA A 112 5.05 -10.77 18.51
CA ALA A 112 4.35 -10.08 19.59
C ALA A 112 2.85 -10.38 19.53
N ALA A 113 2.23 -10.66 20.68
CA ALA A 113 0.82 -10.95 20.79
C ALA A 113 -0.03 -9.72 20.38
N LEU A 114 -1.14 -9.98 19.68
CA LEU A 114 -2.11 -8.94 19.33
C LEU A 114 -3.05 -8.62 20.50
N PHE A 115 -3.27 -9.56 21.39
CA PHE A 115 -4.14 -9.43 22.56
C PHE A 115 -3.40 -9.80 23.84
N THR A 116 -3.76 -9.17 24.94
CA THR A 116 -3.30 -9.53 26.30
C THR A 116 -3.98 -10.82 26.78
N GLU A 117 -3.51 -11.39 27.88
CA GLU A 117 -4.13 -12.56 28.51
C GLU A 117 -5.60 -12.33 28.87
N ASP A 118 -5.95 -11.11 29.31
CA ASP A 118 -7.31 -10.67 29.57
C ASP A 118 -8.14 -10.44 28.29
N GLY A 119 -7.48 -10.56 27.13
CA GLY A 119 -8.08 -10.42 25.81
C GLY A 119 -8.37 -8.99 25.43
N GLU A 120 -7.72 -8.01 26.03
CA GLU A 120 -7.69 -6.62 25.55
C GLU A 120 -6.67 -6.46 24.41
N ALA A 121 -6.81 -5.42 23.59
CA ALA A 121 -5.84 -5.13 22.54
C ALA A 121 -4.48 -4.82 23.18
N ALA A 122 -3.43 -5.56 22.78
CA ALA A 122 -2.06 -5.25 23.17
C ALA A 122 -1.57 -3.96 22.47
N ASP A 123 -0.48 -3.38 22.96
CA ASP A 123 0.01 -2.09 22.44
C ASP A 123 0.37 -2.16 20.94
N LEU A 124 0.88 -3.30 20.49
CA LEU A 124 1.11 -3.53 19.06
C LEU A 124 -0.18 -3.35 18.24
N LEU A 125 -1.26 -4.00 18.66
CA LEU A 125 -2.54 -3.89 17.97
C LEU A 125 -3.12 -2.48 18.07
N LYS A 126 -3.05 -1.82 19.23
CA LYS A 126 -3.47 -0.42 19.38
C LYS A 126 -2.76 0.50 18.40
N ASN A 127 -1.43 0.42 18.33
CA ASN A 127 -0.63 1.22 17.41
C ASN A 127 -0.98 0.93 15.94
N ARG A 128 -1.29 -0.32 15.59
CA ARG A 128 -1.76 -0.69 14.25
C ARG A 128 -3.13 -0.12 13.93
N LEU A 129 -4.05 -0.14 14.87
CA LEU A 129 -5.38 0.45 14.70
C LEU A 129 -5.31 1.97 14.52
N GLU A 130 -4.48 2.66 15.29
CA GLU A 130 -4.23 4.11 15.13
C GLU A 130 -3.62 4.43 13.75
N PHE A 131 -2.66 3.63 13.30
CA PHE A 131 -2.08 3.77 11.96
C PHE A 131 -3.12 3.55 10.86
N LEU A 132 -3.98 2.54 10.99
CA LEU A 132 -5.03 2.26 10.03
C LEU A 132 -6.09 3.37 9.98
N ASP A 133 -6.47 3.93 11.11
CA ASP A 133 -7.36 5.10 11.17
C ASP A 133 -6.72 6.32 10.49
N TYR A 134 -5.44 6.58 10.78
CA TYR A 134 -4.69 7.62 10.08
C TYR A 134 -4.66 7.41 8.56
N LEU A 135 -4.43 6.17 8.11
CA LEU A 135 -4.42 5.82 6.69
C LEU A 135 -5.80 6.03 6.05
N ALA A 136 -6.88 5.56 6.69
CA ALA A 136 -8.24 5.74 6.19
C ALA A 136 -8.59 7.24 6.02
N ASN A 137 -8.25 8.06 7.01
CA ASN A 137 -8.42 9.51 6.93
C ASN A 137 -7.57 10.13 5.82
N SER A 138 -6.37 9.62 5.61
CA SER A 138 -5.46 10.09 4.56
C SER A 138 -5.98 9.72 3.17
N GLU A 139 -6.54 8.54 3.00
CA GLU A 139 -7.16 8.11 1.73
C GLU A 139 -8.38 8.96 1.38
N ARG A 140 -9.23 9.32 2.36
CA ARG A 140 -10.35 10.24 2.14
C ARG A 140 -9.86 11.60 1.62
N LEU A 141 -8.83 12.18 2.25
CA LEU A 141 -8.23 13.43 1.78
C LEU A 141 -7.61 13.30 0.38
N THR A 142 -7.03 12.15 0.09
CA THR A 142 -6.47 11.85 -1.24
C THR A 142 -7.55 11.85 -2.31
N GLN A 143 -8.70 11.26 -2.04
CA GLN A 143 -9.83 11.28 -2.97
C GLN A 143 -10.39 12.69 -3.18
N GLU A 144 -10.49 13.51 -2.14
CA GLU A 144 -10.89 14.91 -2.26
C GLU A 144 -9.89 15.71 -3.12
N PHE A 145 -8.58 15.48 -2.94
CA PHE A 145 -7.53 16.07 -3.75
C PHE A 145 -7.63 15.63 -5.22
N ILE A 146 -7.73 14.33 -5.47
CA ILE A 146 -7.86 13.77 -6.83
C ILE A 146 -9.07 14.37 -7.53
N LYS A 147 -10.22 14.41 -6.87
CA LYS A 147 -11.43 15.05 -7.40
C LYS A 147 -11.16 16.48 -7.85
N LYS A 148 -10.43 17.26 -7.04
CA LYS A 148 -10.10 18.65 -7.36
C LYS A 148 -9.16 18.77 -8.55
N VAL A 149 -8.15 17.90 -8.64
CA VAL A 149 -7.21 17.85 -9.76
C VAL A 149 -7.94 17.53 -11.07
N VAL A 150 -8.87 16.58 -11.05
CA VAL A 150 -9.70 16.21 -12.21
C VAL A 150 -10.65 17.36 -12.59
N GLU A 151 -11.35 17.97 -11.63
CA GLU A 151 -12.25 19.11 -11.88
C GLU A 151 -11.52 20.31 -12.54
N LEU A 152 -10.25 20.49 -12.23
CA LEU A 152 -9.43 21.58 -12.77
C LEU A 152 -8.71 21.20 -14.07
N ASP A 153 -8.96 19.99 -14.60
CA ASP A 153 -8.35 19.46 -15.83
C ASP A 153 -6.80 19.54 -15.82
N LEU A 154 -6.20 19.15 -14.68
CA LEU A 154 -4.76 19.22 -14.46
C LEU A 154 -4.00 17.94 -14.84
N LEU A 155 -4.71 16.88 -15.24
CA LEU A 155 -4.09 15.62 -15.63
C LEU A 155 -3.85 15.57 -17.13
N THR A 156 -2.68 15.07 -17.51
CA THR A 156 -2.30 14.86 -18.90
C THR A 156 -1.75 13.46 -19.06
N GLU A 157 -2.17 12.76 -20.10
CA GLU A 157 -1.66 11.43 -20.39
C GLU A 157 -0.14 11.47 -20.61
N ILE A 158 0.55 10.54 -19.98
CA ILE A 158 1.97 10.32 -20.17
C ILE A 158 2.23 8.93 -20.74
N GLU A 159 3.24 8.84 -21.58
CA GLU A 159 3.75 7.59 -22.14
C GLU A 159 5.21 7.44 -21.76
N ILE A 160 5.55 6.34 -21.07
CA ILE A 160 6.95 6.02 -20.80
C ILE A 160 7.44 5.07 -21.88
N ARG A 161 8.40 5.52 -22.68
CA ARG A 161 9.05 4.71 -23.71
C ARG A 161 10.36 4.17 -23.21
N MET A 162 10.54 2.88 -23.33
CA MET A 162 11.75 2.19 -22.94
C MET A 162 12.37 1.45 -24.12
N VAL A 163 13.69 1.38 -24.10
CA VAL A 163 14.47 0.56 -25.03
C VAL A 163 15.33 -0.37 -24.20
N ASN A 164 15.18 -1.68 -24.34
CA ASN A 164 16.04 -2.63 -23.67
C ASN A 164 17.41 -2.75 -24.33
N GLN A 165 18.32 -3.49 -23.73
CA GLN A 165 19.68 -3.70 -24.27
C GLN A 165 19.69 -4.41 -25.64
N ALA A 166 18.64 -5.13 -25.99
CA ALA A 166 18.47 -5.76 -27.29
C ALA A 166 17.89 -4.81 -28.35
N GLY A 167 17.60 -3.55 -28.01
CA GLY A 167 17.02 -2.54 -28.90
C GLY A 167 15.49 -2.66 -29.06
N GLU A 168 14.82 -3.53 -28.31
CA GLU A 168 13.36 -3.65 -28.32
C GLU A 168 12.73 -2.45 -27.61
N ARG A 169 11.72 -1.88 -28.25
CA ARG A 169 10.98 -0.73 -27.73
C ARG A 169 9.68 -1.18 -27.08
N ARG A 170 9.43 -0.68 -25.89
CA ARG A 170 8.16 -0.86 -25.19
C ARG A 170 7.63 0.50 -24.75
N ALA A 171 6.31 0.63 -24.72
CA ALA A 171 5.63 1.80 -24.21
C ALA A 171 4.70 1.37 -23.04
N ILE A 172 4.71 2.14 -21.97
CA ILE A 172 3.75 2.04 -20.88
C ILE A 172 2.84 3.24 -20.99
N THR A 173 1.55 2.98 -21.10
CA THR A 173 0.48 3.97 -21.25
C THR A 173 -0.54 3.82 -20.12
N GLY A 174 -1.57 4.70 -20.08
CA GLY A 174 -2.61 4.67 -19.07
C GLY A 174 -2.23 5.36 -17.76
N MET A 175 -1.15 6.13 -17.78
CA MET A 175 -0.74 7.02 -16.69
C MET A 175 -1.09 8.47 -17.01
N LEU A 176 -1.32 9.25 -15.96
CA LEU A 176 -1.67 10.65 -16.00
C LEU A 176 -0.74 11.46 -15.09
#